data_91bb3f0bd7f85daf580b3307a042d693
#
_entry.id   91bb3f0bd7f85daf580b3307a042d693
#
_cell.length_a   1.000
_cell.length_b   1.000
_cell.length_c   1.000
_cell.angle_alpha   90.00
_cell.angle_beta   90.00
_cell.angle_gamma   90.00
#
_symmetry.space_group_name_H-M   'P 1'
#
loop_
_entity.id
_entity.type
_entity.pdbx_description
1 polymer ?
#
loop_
_entity_poly.entity_id
_entity_poly.type
_entity_poly.pdbx_seq_one_letter_code
_entity_poly.pdbx_strand_id
1 'polypeptide(L)'
;MARTTSTAGIALLKKFEGCRLKAYKALPTEKYYTIGYGHSGADVKSGMTITLAQAEAMLKNDLKNFEKSVNNYVLVGMTQNMFDALVSFSYNCGGTVLKGSTLLKKLNKKNYVDAAEQFMKWNKSGGKVIPGLTERRAKERALFLRGYCDKPTVQVSKTTAKASYVRWLQWKLGVKIDGVWGDKTAAAIRAKRKKLGWPKTSGYICTIKFIKVLDK
;
A
#
# COMPACT_ATOMS: atom_id res chain seq x y z
N MET A 1 -16.53 1.65 14.44
CA MET A 1 -15.47 1.00 15.25
C MET A 1 -14.12 1.37 14.66
N ALA A 2 -13.09 1.55 15.52
CA ALA A 2 -11.71 1.73 15.06
C ALA A 2 -11.22 0.44 14.37
N ARG A 3 -10.45 0.58 13.28
CA ARG A 3 -9.87 -0.58 12.58
C ARG A 3 -8.63 -1.08 13.29
N THR A 4 -8.37 -2.37 13.18
CA THR A 4 -7.13 -3.04 13.58
C THR A 4 -6.48 -3.70 12.37
N THR A 5 -5.19 -3.96 12.45
CA THR A 5 -4.42 -4.62 11.38
C THR A 5 -4.90 -6.05 11.17
N SER A 6 -5.19 -6.39 9.92
CA SER A 6 -5.64 -7.74 9.56
C SER A 6 -4.49 -8.75 9.57
N THR A 7 -4.83 -10.05 9.53
CA THR A 7 -3.84 -11.14 9.38
C THR A 7 -2.93 -10.91 8.15
N ALA A 8 -3.48 -10.39 7.03
CA ALA A 8 -2.71 -10.09 5.83
C ALA A 8 -1.73 -8.93 6.05
N GLY A 9 -2.14 -7.88 6.78
CA GLY A 9 -1.28 -6.77 7.18
C GLY A 9 -0.15 -7.21 8.10
N ILE A 10 -0.46 -8.04 9.11
CA ILE A 10 0.55 -8.62 10.01
C ILE A 10 1.54 -9.50 9.23
N ALA A 11 1.07 -10.32 8.28
CA ALA A 11 1.94 -11.15 7.46
C ALA A 11 2.91 -10.31 6.60
N LEU A 12 2.44 -9.18 6.05
CA LEU A 12 3.28 -8.25 5.32
C LEU A 12 4.38 -7.64 6.21
N LEU A 13 4.02 -7.19 7.42
CA LEU A 13 4.97 -6.66 8.40
C LEU A 13 6.03 -7.68 8.78
N LYS A 14 5.61 -8.89 9.17
CA LYS A 14 6.51 -9.99 9.55
C LYS A 14 7.54 -10.29 8.46
N LYS A 15 7.11 -10.23 7.18
CA LYS A 15 8.00 -10.46 6.03
C LYS A 15 9.14 -9.45 5.96
N PHE A 16 8.89 -8.18 6.28
CA PHE A 16 9.88 -7.12 6.14
C PHE A 16 10.74 -6.91 7.39
N GLU A 17 10.15 -7.09 8.58
CA GLU A 17 10.89 -6.87 9.83
C GLU A 17 11.82 -8.05 10.17
N GLY A 18 11.48 -9.27 9.70
CA GLY A 18 12.14 -10.47 10.22
C GLY A 18 11.82 -10.69 11.70
N CYS A 19 12.33 -11.78 12.28
CA CYS A 19 12.11 -12.07 13.70
C CYS A 19 13.40 -12.52 14.36
N ARG A 20 13.77 -11.84 15.45
CA ARG A 20 14.89 -12.27 16.31
C ARG A 20 14.38 -12.58 17.69
N LEU A 21 14.46 -13.87 18.09
CA LEU A 21 13.95 -14.33 19.39
C LEU A 21 14.90 -14.07 20.56
N LYS A 22 16.14 -13.67 20.28
CA LYS A 22 17.14 -13.23 21.28
C LYS A 22 17.39 -11.73 21.13
N ALA A 23 17.42 -11.03 22.26
CA ALA A 23 17.67 -9.60 22.30
C ALA A 23 19.04 -9.22 21.70
N TYR A 24 19.06 -8.16 20.91
CA TYR A 24 20.27 -7.66 20.25
C TYR A 24 20.30 -6.13 20.22
N LYS A 25 21.44 -5.57 19.93
CA LYS A 25 21.61 -4.17 19.51
C LYS A 25 22.17 -4.16 18.09
N ALA A 26 21.58 -3.38 17.19
CA ALA A 26 22.11 -3.20 15.84
C ALA A 26 23.41 -2.37 15.87
N LEU A 27 23.44 -1.36 16.76
CA LEU A 27 24.62 -0.54 17.05
C LEU A 27 24.91 -0.56 18.55
N PRO A 28 26.18 -0.59 18.99
CA PRO A 28 26.55 -0.54 20.40
C PRO A 28 26.01 0.70 21.13
N THR A 29 25.80 1.80 20.39
CA THR A 29 25.30 3.10 20.89
C THR A 29 23.80 3.14 21.12
N GLU A 30 23.04 2.12 20.70
CA GLU A 30 21.60 2.09 20.94
C GLU A 30 21.29 2.03 22.43
N LYS A 31 20.35 2.88 22.88
CA LYS A 31 19.94 2.96 24.28
C LYS A 31 19.29 1.65 24.75
N TYR A 32 18.45 1.04 23.91
CA TYR A 32 17.66 -0.16 24.25
C TYR A 32 18.05 -1.35 23.37
N TYR A 33 17.83 -2.55 23.88
CA TYR A 33 17.88 -3.75 23.08
C TYR A 33 16.62 -3.88 22.24
N THR A 34 16.74 -4.60 21.14
CA THR A 34 15.65 -4.92 20.21
C THR A 34 15.40 -6.42 20.22
N ILE A 35 14.14 -6.87 20.11
CA ILE A 35 13.74 -8.27 20.09
C ILE A 35 12.50 -8.48 19.21
N GLY A 36 12.19 -9.69 18.84
CA GLY A 36 10.99 -10.05 18.06
C GLY A 36 11.01 -9.45 16.67
N TYR A 37 9.96 -8.77 16.30
CA TYR A 37 9.76 -8.08 15.02
C TYR A 37 10.14 -6.59 15.07
N GLY A 38 11.20 -6.26 15.79
CA GLY A 38 11.69 -4.88 15.92
C GLY A 38 11.20 -4.17 17.19
N HIS A 39 10.62 -4.89 18.15
CA HIS A 39 10.26 -4.32 19.44
C HIS A 39 11.51 -3.83 20.20
N SER A 40 11.53 -2.56 20.60
CA SER A 40 12.65 -1.96 21.32
C SER A 40 12.13 -1.08 22.44
N GLY A 41 12.64 -1.30 23.65
CA GLY A 41 12.19 -0.55 24.83
C GLY A 41 13.00 -0.87 26.09
N ALA A 42 12.68 -0.18 27.16
CA ALA A 42 13.32 -0.39 28.46
C ALA A 42 12.99 -1.76 29.08
N ASP A 43 11.99 -2.44 28.58
CA ASP A 43 11.56 -3.80 28.96
C ASP A 43 12.42 -4.88 28.32
N VAL A 44 13.13 -4.59 27.21
CA VAL A 44 14.03 -5.55 26.57
C VAL A 44 15.41 -5.49 27.22
N LYS A 45 15.82 -6.59 27.85
CA LYS A 45 17.10 -6.69 28.59
C LYS A 45 18.13 -7.49 27.81
N SER A 46 19.40 -7.26 28.11
CA SER A 46 20.51 -8.07 27.59
C SER A 46 20.28 -9.54 27.92
N GLY A 47 20.51 -10.43 26.94
CA GLY A 47 20.32 -11.87 27.09
C GLY A 47 18.88 -12.37 27.07
N MET A 48 17.87 -11.46 27.01
CA MET A 48 16.46 -11.85 26.95
C MET A 48 16.18 -12.71 25.72
N THR A 49 15.41 -13.78 25.93
CA THR A 49 14.94 -14.68 24.87
C THR A 49 13.42 -14.81 24.98
N ILE A 50 12.72 -14.83 23.87
CA ILE A 50 11.29 -14.98 23.80
C ILE A 50 10.88 -16.09 22.82
N THR A 51 9.66 -16.60 22.97
CA THR A 51 9.04 -17.50 22.00
C THR A 51 8.49 -16.73 20.78
N LEU A 52 8.21 -17.43 19.69
CA LEU A 52 7.56 -16.84 18.52
C LEU A 52 6.19 -16.25 18.87
N ALA A 53 5.42 -16.93 19.71
CA ALA A 53 4.12 -16.45 20.18
C ALA A 53 4.23 -15.13 20.96
N GLN A 54 5.26 -14.99 21.81
CA GLN A 54 5.53 -13.76 22.51
C GLN A 54 5.95 -12.63 21.55
N ALA A 55 6.80 -12.93 20.54
CA ALA A 55 7.16 -11.95 19.52
C ALA A 55 5.94 -11.46 18.73
N GLU A 56 4.99 -12.34 18.40
CA GLU A 56 3.74 -11.97 17.75
C GLU A 56 2.82 -11.12 18.63
N ALA A 57 2.75 -11.43 19.90
CA ALA A 57 1.98 -10.65 20.87
C ALA A 57 2.58 -9.23 21.03
N MET A 58 3.91 -9.12 21.13
CA MET A 58 4.64 -7.84 21.16
C MET A 58 4.35 -7.03 19.90
N LEU A 59 4.49 -7.61 18.72
CA LEU A 59 4.17 -6.94 17.44
C LEU A 59 2.75 -6.37 17.46
N LYS A 60 1.75 -7.19 17.82
CA LYS A 60 0.35 -6.75 17.90
C LYS A 60 0.14 -5.59 18.87
N ASN A 61 0.88 -5.59 19.98
CA ASN A 61 0.83 -4.50 20.95
C ASN A 61 1.45 -3.22 20.41
N ASP A 62 2.62 -3.31 19.78
CA ASP A 62 3.31 -2.17 19.17
C ASP A 62 2.47 -1.53 18.05
N LEU A 63 1.73 -2.33 17.29
CA LEU A 63 0.87 -1.85 16.21
C LEU A 63 -0.25 -0.93 16.69
N LYS A 64 -0.72 -1.03 17.95
CA LYS A 64 -1.83 -0.22 18.47
C LYS A 64 -1.61 1.29 18.29
N ASN A 65 -0.39 1.76 18.50
CA ASN A 65 -0.06 3.19 18.36
C ASN A 65 -0.14 3.65 16.89
N PHE A 66 0.31 2.81 15.94
CA PHE A 66 0.26 3.09 14.52
C PHE A 66 -1.18 2.98 13.99
N GLU A 67 -1.95 1.99 14.46
CA GLU A 67 -3.37 1.84 14.19
C GLU A 67 -4.17 3.07 14.66
N LYS A 68 -3.91 3.55 15.87
CA LYS A 68 -4.51 4.79 16.40
C LYS A 68 -4.17 5.98 15.52
N SER A 69 -2.93 6.11 15.08
CA SER A 69 -2.51 7.20 14.19
C SER A 69 -3.26 7.16 12.84
N VAL A 70 -3.36 5.98 12.21
CA VAL A 70 -4.11 5.82 10.95
C VAL A 70 -5.59 6.13 11.15
N ASN A 71 -6.21 5.59 12.20
CA ASN A 71 -7.63 5.83 12.51
C ASN A 71 -7.93 7.32 12.76
N ASN A 72 -7.01 8.06 13.37
CA ASN A 72 -7.20 9.47 13.70
C ASN A 72 -6.96 10.41 12.51
N TYR A 73 -5.97 10.11 11.66
CA TYR A 73 -5.58 11.03 10.60
C TYR A 73 -6.32 10.81 9.28
N VAL A 74 -6.83 9.60 9.02
CA VAL A 74 -7.57 9.33 7.78
C VAL A 74 -9.04 9.67 7.98
N LEU A 75 -9.48 10.74 7.31
CA LEU A 75 -10.82 11.34 7.45
C LEU A 75 -11.81 10.84 6.39
N VAL A 76 -11.41 9.90 5.56
CA VAL A 76 -12.23 9.37 4.46
C VAL A 76 -12.40 7.87 4.57
N GLY A 77 -13.39 7.31 3.87
CA GLY A 77 -13.56 5.86 3.81
C GLY A 77 -12.33 5.18 3.23
N MET A 78 -11.89 4.10 3.88
CA MET A 78 -10.78 3.25 3.41
C MET A 78 -11.14 1.78 3.51
N THR A 79 -10.55 0.95 2.65
CA THR A 79 -10.65 -0.51 2.76
C THR A 79 -9.72 -1.03 3.86
N GLN A 80 -9.89 -2.29 4.26
CA GLN A 80 -8.96 -2.94 5.19
C GLN A 80 -7.54 -2.99 4.61
N ASN A 81 -7.40 -3.27 3.32
CA ASN A 81 -6.11 -3.29 2.64
C ASN A 81 -5.40 -1.93 2.66
N MET A 82 -6.15 -0.83 2.52
CA MET A 82 -5.61 0.53 2.65
C MET A 82 -5.10 0.77 4.07
N PHE A 83 -5.89 0.38 5.07
CA PHE A 83 -5.51 0.51 6.47
C PHE A 83 -4.22 -0.26 6.77
N ASP A 84 -4.16 -1.54 6.41
CA ASP A 84 -2.99 -2.40 6.64
C ASP A 84 -1.71 -1.84 5.99
N ALA A 85 -1.82 -1.33 4.76
CA ALA A 85 -0.70 -0.72 4.07
C ALA A 85 -0.21 0.56 4.77
N LEU A 86 -1.11 1.40 5.27
CA LEU A 86 -0.78 2.61 6.02
C LEU A 86 -0.13 2.30 7.37
N VAL A 87 -0.62 1.27 8.07
CA VAL A 87 -0.02 0.80 9.32
C VAL A 87 1.39 0.27 9.06
N SER A 88 1.59 -0.58 8.04
CA SER A 88 2.93 -1.08 7.65
C SER A 88 3.89 0.06 7.32
N PHE A 89 3.43 1.04 6.57
CA PHE A 89 4.21 2.23 6.22
C PHE A 89 4.60 3.04 7.47
N SER A 90 3.63 3.30 8.36
CA SER A 90 3.86 4.06 9.59
C SER A 90 4.79 3.31 10.55
N TYR A 91 4.70 2.00 10.62
CA TYR A 91 5.58 1.17 11.43
C TYR A 91 7.05 1.31 11.01
N ASN A 92 7.31 1.32 9.70
CA ASN A 92 8.67 1.45 9.18
C ASN A 92 9.21 2.89 9.23
N CYS A 93 8.36 3.89 8.95
CA CYS A 93 8.80 5.29 8.81
C CYS A 93 8.59 6.14 10.06
N GLY A 94 8.00 5.55 11.13
CA GLY A 94 7.69 6.23 12.37
C GLY A 94 6.23 6.67 12.49
N GLY A 95 5.70 6.69 13.73
CA GLY A 95 4.28 6.90 14.02
C GLY A 95 3.72 8.27 13.60
N THR A 96 4.57 9.27 13.41
CA THR A 96 4.16 10.61 12.99
C THR A 96 4.24 10.84 11.50
N VAL A 97 4.75 9.88 10.73
CA VAL A 97 5.03 10.01 9.28
C VAL A 97 3.82 10.40 8.45
N LEU A 98 2.62 9.97 8.83
CA LEU A 98 1.40 10.32 8.14
C LEU A 98 1.02 11.78 8.31
N LYS A 99 1.23 12.35 9.51
CA LYS A 99 0.86 13.72 9.84
C LYS A 99 1.55 14.70 8.90
N GLY A 100 0.76 15.47 8.15
CA GLY A 100 1.27 16.46 7.19
C GLY A 100 1.82 15.89 5.88
N SER A 101 1.93 14.57 5.71
CA SER A 101 2.47 13.95 4.50
C SER A 101 1.60 14.24 3.26
N THR A 102 2.25 14.28 2.09
CA THR A 102 1.54 14.39 0.80
C THR A 102 0.63 13.18 0.57
N LEU A 103 1.01 12.00 1.06
CA LEU A 103 0.19 10.79 1.02
C LEU A 103 -1.15 11.04 1.71
N LEU A 104 -1.12 11.48 2.97
CA LEU A 104 -2.33 11.74 3.75
C LEU A 104 -3.19 12.86 3.12
N LYS A 105 -2.56 13.96 2.67
CA LYS A 105 -3.25 15.07 2.01
C LYS A 105 -4.03 14.59 0.78
N LYS A 106 -3.42 13.75 -0.06
CA LYS A 106 -4.08 13.16 -1.24
C LYS A 106 -5.18 12.18 -0.84
N LEU A 107 -4.92 11.32 0.15
CA LEU A 107 -5.89 10.35 0.65
C LEU A 107 -7.16 11.04 1.17
N ASN A 108 -7.02 12.06 2.01
CA ASN A 108 -8.16 12.80 2.58
C ASN A 108 -8.93 13.64 1.54
N LYS A 109 -8.33 13.87 0.37
CA LYS A 109 -9.03 14.39 -0.81
C LYS A 109 -9.69 13.29 -1.67
N LYS A 110 -9.72 12.03 -1.19
CA LYS A 110 -10.21 10.84 -1.92
C LYS A 110 -9.43 10.52 -3.20
N ASN A 111 -8.21 11.06 -3.37
CA ASN A 111 -7.33 10.75 -4.47
C ASN A 111 -6.52 9.49 -4.16
N TYR A 112 -7.19 8.35 -4.05
CA TYR A 112 -6.61 7.10 -3.53
C TYR A 112 -5.44 6.59 -4.36
N VAL A 113 -5.52 6.66 -5.70
CA VAL A 113 -4.43 6.19 -6.58
C VAL A 113 -3.21 7.08 -6.43
N ASP A 114 -3.40 8.40 -6.47
CA ASP A 114 -2.30 9.36 -6.28
C ASP A 114 -1.68 9.28 -4.87
N ALA A 115 -2.48 8.95 -3.85
CA ALA A 115 -1.99 8.68 -2.51
C ALA A 115 -1.11 7.42 -2.50
N ALA A 116 -1.52 6.35 -3.19
CA ALA A 116 -0.74 5.14 -3.33
C ALA A 116 0.62 5.37 -4.01
N GLU A 117 0.69 6.24 -5.03
CA GLU A 117 1.96 6.60 -5.69
C GLU A 117 2.94 7.30 -4.74
N GLN A 118 2.47 7.91 -3.65
CA GLN A 118 3.35 8.57 -2.70
C GLN A 118 4.18 7.58 -1.88
N PHE A 119 3.75 6.32 -1.71
CA PHE A 119 4.60 5.31 -1.05
C PHE A 119 5.99 5.24 -1.68
N MET A 120 6.06 5.26 -3.02
CA MET A 120 7.32 5.14 -3.75
C MET A 120 8.33 6.27 -3.52
N LYS A 121 7.89 7.40 -2.94
CA LYS A 121 8.77 8.51 -2.58
C LYS A 121 9.59 8.26 -1.29
N TRP A 122 9.23 7.21 -0.52
CA TRP A 122 9.83 6.86 0.77
C TRP A 122 10.77 5.66 0.69
N ASN A 123 11.59 5.60 -0.35
CA ASN A 123 12.52 4.51 -0.62
C ASN A 123 14.00 4.89 -0.44
N LYS A 124 14.28 6.01 0.27
CA LYS A 124 15.64 6.51 0.49
C LYS A 124 16.04 6.46 1.96
N SER A 125 17.35 6.26 2.21
CA SER A 125 18.00 6.43 3.49
C SER A 125 19.34 7.14 3.25
N GLY A 126 19.66 8.16 4.05
CA GLY A 126 20.86 8.98 3.81
C GLY A 126 20.92 9.59 2.40
N GLY A 127 19.76 9.96 1.80
CA GLY A 127 19.67 10.50 0.44
C GLY A 127 19.76 9.47 -0.69
N LYS A 128 20.18 8.24 -0.41
CA LYS A 128 20.37 7.15 -1.40
C LYS A 128 19.14 6.24 -1.47
N VAL A 129 18.79 5.78 -2.67
CA VAL A 129 17.73 4.79 -2.87
C VAL A 129 18.20 3.44 -2.34
N ILE A 130 17.36 2.81 -1.50
CA ILE A 130 17.61 1.50 -0.91
C ILE A 130 16.71 0.46 -1.59
N PRO A 131 17.24 -0.59 -2.21
CA PRO A 131 16.46 -1.62 -2.92
C PRO A 131 15.38 -2.26 -2.03
N GLY A 132 15.71 -2.64 -0.79
CA GLY A 132 14.77 -3.23 0.16
C GLY A 132 13.62 -2.29 0.53
N LEU A 133 13.89 -0.97 0.68
CA LEU A 133 12.82 0.02 0.88
C LEU A 133 11.96 0.18 -0.37
N THR A 134 12.55 0.11 -1.56
CA THR A 134 11.80 0.18 -2.82
C THR A 134 10.85 -1.01 -2.95
N GLU A 135 11.31 -2.24 -2.65
CA GLU A 135 10.45 -3.43 -2.63
C GLU A 135 9.32 -3.29 -1.60
N ARG A 136 9.64 -2.85 -0.39
CA ARG A 136 8.66 -2.63 0.68
C ARG A 136 7.58 -1.65 0.24
N ARG A 137 7.95 -0.48 -0.26
CA ARG A 137 7.02 0.53 -0.78
C ARG A 137 6.16 0.00 -1.91
N ALA A 138 6.72 -0.79 -2.82
CA ALA A 138 5.97 -1.42 -3.90
C ALA A 138 4.91 -2.41 -3.38
N LYS A 139 5.24 -3.22 -2.36
CA LYS A 139 4.29 -4.15 -1.74
C LYS A 139 3.19 -3.41 -0.95
N GLU A 140 3.54 -2.37 -0.19
CA GLU A 140 2.57 -1.54 0.52
C GLU A 140 1.63 -0.81 -0.44
N ARG A 141 2.15 -0.23 -1.53
CA ARG A 141 1.36 0.37 -2.60
C ARG A 141 0.41 -0.64 -3.24
N ALA A 142 0.89 -1.84 -3.55
CA ALA A 142 0.07 -2.89 -4.14
C ALA A 142 -1.04 -3.36 -3.19
N LEU A 143 -0.75 -3.50 -1.89
CA LEU A 143 -1.74 -3.82 -0.88
C LEU A 143 -2.79 -2.71 -0.77
N PHE A 144 -2.36 -1.44 -0.71
CA PHE A 144 -3.25 -0.27 -0.62
C PHE A 144 -4.27 -0.23 -1.77
N LEU A 145 -3.85 -0.56 -2.99
CA LEU A 145 -4.72 -0.52 -4.18
C LEU A 145 -5.59 -1.77 -4.34
N ARG A 146 -5.29 -2.86 -3.62
CA ARG A 146 -6.01 -4.13 -3.77
C ARG A 146 -7.49 -3.97 -3.44
N GLY A 147 -8.37 -4.41 -4.36
CA GLY A 147 -9.82 -4.28 -4.24
C GLY A 147 -10.37 -2.89 -4.57
N TYR A 148 -9.50 -1.85 -4.60
CA TYR A 148 -9.90 -0.52 -5.02
C TYR A 148 -9.56 -0.23 -6.50
N CYS A 149 -8.37 -0.60 -6.94
CA CYS A 149 -7.87 -0.35 -8.28
C CYS A 149 -7.10 -1.59 -8.78
N ASP A 150 -7.83 -2.65 -9.14
CA ASP A 150 -7.27 -3.92 -9.57
C ASP A 150 -7.09 -3.94 -11.08
N LYS A 151 -5.94 -4.47 -11.55
CA LYS A 151 -5.73 -4.76 -12.96
C LYS A 151 -6.67 -5.88 -13.40
N PRO A 152 -7.42 -5.71 -14.52
CA PRO A 152 -8.20 -6.79 -15.08
C PRO A 152 -7.30 -7.95 -15.55
N THR A 153 -7.65 -9.17 -15.19
CA THR A 153 -6.97 -10.40 -15.64
C THR A 153 -7.69 -11.08 -16.80
N VAL A 154 -8.89 -10.63 -17.10
CA VAL A 154 -9.76 -11.13 -18.17
C VAL A 154 -10.23 -9.97 -19.05
N GLN A 155 -10.77 -10.29 -20.23
CA GLN A 155 -11.46 -9.29 -21.03
C GLN A 155 -12.62 -8.70 -20.24
N VAL A 156 -12.77 -7.38 -20.28
CA VAL A 156 -13.85 -6.67 -19.58
C VAL A 156 -14.62 -5.77 -20.53
N SER A 157 -15.91 -5.61 -20.29
CA SER A 157 -16.80 -4.70 -21.00
C SER A 157 -17.44 -3.72 -20.02
N LYS A 158 -18.13 -2.71 -20.54
CA LYS A 158 -18.91 -1.75 -19.72
C LYS A 158 -19.88 -2.46 -18.78
N THR A 159 -20.48 -3.58 -19.20
CA THR A 159 -21.48 -4.32 -18.43
C THR A 159 -20.90 -5.35 -17.46
N THR A 160 -19.66 -5.81 -17.69
CA THR A 160 -19.04 -6.88 -16.89
C THR A 160 -17.90 -6.41 -16.00
N ALA A 161 -17.41 -5.18 -16.19
CA ALA A 161 -16.27 -4.68 -15.43
C ALA A 161 -16.68 -4.29 -14.02
N LYS A 162 -15.97 -4.85 -13.03
CA LYS A 162 -16.03 -4.36 -11.64
C LYS A 162 -15.50 -2.93 -11.56
N ALA A 163 -16.00 -2.14 -10.62
CA ALA A 163 -15.55 -0.76 -10.43
C ALA A 163 -14.03 -0.63 -10.21
N SER A 164 -13.39 -1.61 -9.54
CA SER A 164 -11.94 -1.65 -9.37
C SER A 164 -11.20 -1.80 -10.70
N TYR A 165 -11.70 -2.59 -11.63
CA TYR A 165 -11.16 -2.74 -13.00
C TYR A 165 -11.31 -1.45 -13.81
N VAL A 166 -12.47 -0.78 -13.67
CA VAL A 166 -12.70 0.50 -14.34
C VAL A 166 -11.73 1.57 -13.82
N ARG A 167 -11.51 1.64 -12.51
CA ARG A 167 -10.52 2.57 -11.92
C ARG A 167 -9.11 2.31 -12.43
N TRP A 168 -8.72 1.05 -12.58
CA TRP A 168 -7.43 0.70 -13.15
C TRP A 168 -7.30 1.18 -14.61
N LEU A 169 -8.32 0.97 -15.44
CA LEU A 169 -8.34 1.45 -16.82
C LEU A 169 -8.28 2.98 -16.88
N GLN A 170 -9.07 3.67 -16.08
CA GLN A 170 -9.09 5.13 -16.00
C GLN A 170 -7.72 5.69 -15.58
N TRP A 171 -7.10 5.07 -14.58
CA TRP A 171 -5.74 5.44 -14.17
C TRP A 171 -4.73 5.29 -15.30
N LYS A 172 -4.68 4.14 -15.96
CA LYS A 172 -3.76 3.89 -17.07
C LYS A 172 -4.03 4.75 -18.31
N LEU A 173 -5.24 5.23 -18.47
CA LEU A 173 -5.65 6.13 -19.55
C LEU A 173 -5.50 7.62 -19.22
N GLY A 174 -5.17 7.95 -17.97
CA GLY A 174 -5.00 9.33 -17.52
C GLY A 174 -6.29 10.16 -17.45
N VAL A 175 -7.42 9.49 -17.20
CA VAL A 175 -8.73 10.17 -17.05
C VAL A 175 -9.21 10.12 -15.60
N LYS A 176 -10.29 10.85 -15.28
CA LYS A 176 -10.89 10.87 -13.93
C LYS A 176 -11.16 9.44 -13.44
N ILE A 177 -10.70 9.14 -12.23
CA ILE A 177 -10.80 7.81 -11.61
C ILE A 177 -12.02 7.77 -10.68
N ASP A 178 -13.18 7.45 -11.24
CA ASP A 178 -14.45 7.35 -10.50
C ASP A 178 -15.03 5.91 -10.45
N GLY A 179 -14.47 5.00 -11.21
CA GLY A 179 -14.94 3.62 -11.31
C GLY A 179 -16.19 3.44 -12.18
N VAL A 180 -16.60 4.50 -12.91
CA VAL A 180 -17.73 4.48 -13.83
C VAL A 180 -17.25 4.40 -15.27
N TRP A 181 -17.66 3.36 -16.00
CA TRP A 181 -17.34 3.23 -17.41
C TRP A 181 -18.35 4.01 -18.25
N GLY A 182 -18.19 5.31 -18.28
CA GLY A 182 -18.97 6.23 -19.12
C GLY A 182 -18.27 6.60 -20.42
N ASP A 183 -18.84 7.59 -21.12
CA ASP A 183 -18.36 8.02 -22.45
C ASP A 183 -16.94 8.57 -22.42
N LYS A 184 -16.54 9.24 -21.32
CA LYS A 184 -15.16 9.73 -21.15
C LYS A 184 -14.14 8.60 -21.11
N THR A 185 -14.43 7.52 -20.37
CA THR A 185 -13.58 6.32 -20.33
C THR A 185 -13.56 5.63 -21.70
N ALA A 186 -14.71 5.49 -22.36
CA ALA A 186 -14.80 4.92 -23.69
C ALA A 186 -14.05 5.75 -24.75
N ALA A 187 -14.14 7.08 -24.69
CA ALA A 187 -13.39 7.98 -25.56
C ALA A 187 -11.88 7.86 -25.39
N ALA A 188 -11.40 7.75 -24.13
CA ALA A 188 -9.98 7.54 -23.84
C ALA A 188 -9.45 6.21 -24.37
N ILE A 189 -10.25 5.12 -24.26
CA ILE A 189 -9.93 3.82 -24.86
C ILE A 189 -9.78 3.95 -26.39
N ARG A 190 -10.73 4.60 -27.05
CA ARG A 190 -10.67 4.84 -28.50
C ARG A 190 -9.43 5.63 -28.91
N ALA A 191 -9.16 6.73 -28.20
CA ALA A 191 -7.99 7.58 -28.46
C ALA A 191 -6.66 6.82 -28.28
N LYS A 192 -6.52 6.02 -27.21
CA LYS A 192 -5.33 5.20 -27.00
C LYS A 192 -5.16 4.13 -28.08
N ARG A 193 -6.24 3.46 -28.50
CA ARG A 193 -6.20 2.47 -29.59
C ARG A 193 -5.81 3.11 -30.93
N LYS A 194 -6.33 4.31 -31.23
CA LYS A 194 -5.94 5.08 -32.43
C LYS A 194 -4.43 5.38 -32.44
N LYS A 195 -3.88 5.84 -31.29
CA LYS A 195 -2.43 6.07 -31.14
C LYS A 195 -1.57 4.81 -31.33
N LEU A 196 -2.13 3.63 -31.06
CA LEU A 196 -1.48 2.33 -31.26
C LEU A 196 -1.67 1.77 -32.69
N GLY A 197 -2.35 2.48 -33.60
CA GLY A 197 -2.68 1.98 -34.94
C GLY A 197 -3.68 0.81 -34.92
N TRP A 198 -4.46 0.65 -33.87
CA TRP A 198 -5.39 -0.46 -33.73
C TRP A 198 -6.76 -0.16 -34.31
N PRO A 199 -7.52 -1.21 -34.75
CA PRO A 199 -8.85 -1.02 -35.32
C PRO A 199 -9.79 -0.19 -34.42
N LYS A 200 -10.72 0.52 -35.08
CA LYS A 200 -11.77 1.28 -34.36
C LYS A 200 -12.58 0.35 -33.45
N THR A 201 -13.06 0.92 -32.34
CA THR A 201 -13.87 0.23 -31.33
C THR A 201 -14.89 1.20 -30.74
N SER A 202 -15.98 0.69 -30.18
CA SER A 202 -16.92 1.51 -29.36
C SER A 202 -16.27 2.11 -28.11
N GLY A 203 -15.17 1.51 -27.64
CA GLY A 203 -14.53 1.87 -26.38
C GLY A 203 -15.20 1.23 -25.15
N TYR A 204 -16.19 0.36 -25.35
CA TYR A 204 -16.91 -0.31 -24.27
C TYR A 204 -16.44 -1.75 -24.02
N ILE A 205 -15.36 -2.17 -24.69
CA ILE A 205 -14.70 -3.46 -24.49
C ILE A 205 -13.18 -3.23 -24.40
N CYS A 206 -12.55 -3.83 -23.40
CA CYS A 206 -11.09 -3.92 -23.22
C CYS A 206 -10.66 -5.39 -23.32
N THR A 207 -9.99 -5.74 -24.41
CA THR A 207 -9.42 -7.07 -24.59
C THR A 207 -8.19 -7.29 -23.72
N ILE A 208 -7.85 -8.54 -23.42
CA ILE A 208 -6.61 -8.89 -22.69
C ILE A 208 -5.36 -8.28 -23.38
N LYS A 209 -5.30 -8.30 -24.71
CA LYS A 209 -4.19 -7.70 -25.47
C LYS A 209 -4.05 -6.20 -25.16
N PHE A 210 -5.17 -5.46 -25.10
CA PHE A 210 -5.15 -4.03 -24.77
C PHE A 210 -4.75 -3.77 -23.32
N ILE A 211 -5.26 -4.57 -22.37
CA ILE A 211 -4.89 -4.51 -20.96
C ILE A 211 -3.36 -4.70 -20.78
N LYS A 212 -2.78 -5.70 -21.45
CA LYS A 212 -1.33 -5.95 -21.43
C LYS A 212 -0.50 -4.78 -21.97
N VAL A 213 -1.01 -4.06 -22.98
CA VAL A 213 -0.33 -2.86 -23.53
C VAL A 213 -0.44 -1.66 -22.59
N LEU A 214 -1.55 -1.51 -21.88
CA LEU A 214 -1.72 -0.44 -20.90
C LEU A 214 -0.84 -0.63 -19.64
N ASP A 215 -0.44 -1.85 -19.35
CA ASP A 215 0.32 -2.19 -18.15
C ASP A 215 1.83 -1.91 -18.28
N LYS A 216 2.31 -1.69 -19.48
CA LYS A 216 3.70 -1.28 -19.79
C LYS A 216 3.89 0.22 -19.54
#